data_0282e2b9801f98f6648c93e67eb16c47
#
_entry.id   0282e2b9801f98f6648c93e67eb16c47
#
_cell.length_a   1.000
_cell.length_b   1.000
_cell.length_c   1.000
_cell.angle_alpha   90.00
_cell.angle_beta   90.00
_cell.angle_gamma   90.00
#
_symmetry.space_group_name_H-M   'P 1'
#
loop_
_entity.id
_entity.type
_entity.pdbx_description
1 polymer ?
#
loop_
_entity_poly.entity_id
_entity_poly.type
_entity_poly.pdbx_seq_one_letter_code
_entity_poly.pdbx_strand_id
1 'polypeptide(L)'
;MIKWIAAFIGYYLFRFPGAMLGFFIGGMIDRYKQGSSSIFQTRFSSNQPGKLQLNLLALSATVIKADGQVKTQELQFVRNFFIANYGSEQAAMIFETFNEQIKIEVQSISDLAMIFVQRTPYETRLQVLHFLFGVGNADGSISKSELNKINQIADALGIRSSDFESIQAMFIKDTESSYKVLEILPSASAE
;
A
#
# COMPACT_ATOMS: atom_id res chain seq x y z
N MET A 1 -22.43 5.98 -8.09
CA MET A 1 -23.39 4.96 -7.59
C MET A 1 -22.81 3.53 -7.66
N ILE A 2 -21.98 3.20 -8.65
CA ILE A 2 -21.39 1.86 -8.85
C ILE A 2 -20.50 1.39 -7.67
N LYS A 3 -19.78 2.29 -7.00
CA LYS A 3 -18.93 1.99 -5.84
C LYS A 3 -19.70 1.35 -4.66
N TRP A 4 -20.91 1.78 -4.41
CA TRP A 4 -21.74 1.22 -3.33
C TRP A 4 -22.25 -0.18 -3.65
N ILE A 5 -22.56 -0.43 -4.93
CA ILE A 5 -22.99 -1.75 -5.41
C ILE A 5 -21.80 -2.72 -5.37
N ALA A 6 -20.62 -2.28 -5.81
CA ALA A 6 -19.39 -3.09 -5.77
C ALA A 6 -18.94 -3.40 -4.32
N ALA A 7 -19.07 -2.44 -3.39
CA ALA A 7 -18.79 -2.65 -1.99
C ALA A 7 -19.77 -3.65 -1.35
N PHE A 8 -21.06 -3.62 -1.73
CA PHE A 8 -22.07 -4.54 -1.23
C PHE A 8 -21.87 -5.97 -1.74
N ILE A 9 -21.50 -6.12 -3.02
CA ILE A 9 -21.14 -7.41 -3.64
C ILE A 9 -19.86 -7.97 -3.01
N GLY A 10 -18.84 -7.12 -2.80
CA GLY A 10 -17.60 -7.51 -2.15
C GLY A 10 -17.80 -7.95 -0.70
N TYR A 11 -18.68 -7.27 0.04
CA TYR A 11 -19.04 -7.66 1.40
C TYR A 11 -19.76 -9.03 1.44
N TYR A 12 -20.64 -9.29 0.49
CA TYR A 12 -21.40 -10.55 0.43
C TYR A 12 -20.53 -11.76 0.07
N LEU A 13 -19.50 -11.57 -0.81
CA LEU A 13 -18.60 -12.63 -1.28
C LEU A 13 -17.42 -12.91 -0.34
N PHE A 14 -16.86 -11.89 0.31
CA PHE A 14 -15.61 -12.01 1.08
C PHE A 14 -15.65 -11.35 2.46
N ARG A 15 -16.82 -11.04 3.00
CA ARG A 15 -17.01 -10.32 4.28
C ARG A 15 -16.23 -8.99 4.27
N PHE A 16 -15.62 -8.60 5.40
CA PHE A 16 -14.97 -7.30 5.57
C PHE A 16 -13.83 -6.99 4.57
N PRO A 17 -12.92 -7.92 4.22
CA PRO A 17 -11.85 -7.64 3.25
C PRO A 17 -12.38 -7.38 1.83
N GLY A 18 -13.46 -8.05 1.44
CA GLY A 18 -14.06 -7.87 0.12
C GLY A 18 -14.76 -6.53 -0.08
N ALA A 19 -15.29 -5.93 0.99
CA ALA A 19 -15.90 -4.60 0.90
C ALA A 19 -14.83 -3.52 0.64
N MET A 20 -13.65 -3.65 1.24
CA MET A 20 -12.55 -2.72 1.05
C MET A 20 -11.90 -2.86 -0.33
N LEU A 21 -11.72 -4.11 -0.82
CA LEU A 21 -11.30 -4.40 -2.20
C LEU A 21 -12.36 -3.95 -3.21
N GLY A 22 -13.65 -4.18 -2.96
CA GLY A 22 -14.76 -3.75 -3.82
C GLY A 22 -14.85 -2.22 -3.91
N PHE A 23 -14.58 -1.51 -2.82
CA PHE A 23 -14.51 -0.05 -2.82
C PHE A 23 -13.32 0.48 -3.64
N PHE A 24 -12.16 -0.20 -3.55
CA PHE A 24 -10.96 0.15 -4.34
C PHE A 24 -11.14 -0.16 -5.82
N ILE A 25 -11.66 -1.34 -6.16
CA ILE A 25 -11.92 -1.77 -7.55
C ILE A 25 -13.11 -0.99 -8.12
N GLY A 26 -14.18 -0.76 -7.35
CA GLY A 26 -15.32 0.05 -7.76
C GLY A 26 -14.96 1.51 -7.99
N GLY A 27 -14.02 2.05 -7.20
CA GLY A 27 -13.41 3.37 -7.43
C GLY A 27 -12.58 3.43 -8.72
N MET A 28 -11.96 2.33 -9.12
CA MET A 28 -11.20 2.22 -10.36
C MET A 28 -12.11 2.16 -11.61
N ILE A 29 -13.26 1.51 -11.51
CA ILE A 29 -14.26 1.41 -12.59
C ILE A 29 -15.05 2.72 -12.75
N ASP A 30 -15.38 3.41 -11.65
CA ASP A 30 -16.05 4.73 -11.69
C ASP A 30 -15.16 5.80 -12.34
N ARG A 31 -13.83 5.65 -12.29
CA ARG A 31 -12.87 6.55 -12.97
C ARG A 31 -12.85 6.42 -14.48
N TYR A 32 -13.18 5.25 -15.01
CA TYR A 32 -13.23 5.03 -16.45
C TYR A 32 -14.44 5.75 -17.12
N LYS A 33 -15.46 6.09 -16.34
CA LYS A 33 -16.70 6.73 -16.82
C LYS A 33 -16.86 8.21 -16.46
N GLN A 34 -16.11 8.72 -15.50
CA GLN A 34 -16.28 10.11 -15.05
C GLN A 34 -14.96 10.58 -14.46
N GLY A 35 -14.29 11.56 -15.06
CA GLY A 35 -13.02 12.13 -14.60
C GLY A 35 -13.07 12.59 -13.13
N SER A 36 -13.03 11.65 -12.21
CA SER A 36 -13.25 11.86 -10.78
C SER A 36 -11.97 11.63 -10.02
N SER A 37 -11.47 12.71 -9.48
CA SER A 37 -10.32 12.84 -8.59
C SER A 37 -10.29 11.81 -7.47
N SER A 38 -9.23 11.02 -7.39
CA SER A 38 -8.91 10.20 -6.22
C SER A 38 -8.64 11.10 -5.02
N ILE A 39 -8.84 10.59 -3.81
CA ILE A 39 -8.50 11.31 -2.55
C ILE A 39 -7.03 11.75 -2.53
N PHE A 40 -6.16 11.00 -3.22
CA PHE A 40 -4.77 11.38 -3.49
C PHE A 40 -4.62 12.51 -4.53
N GLN A 41 -5.53 12.62 -5.50
CA GLN A 41 -5.46 13.59 -6.60
C GLN A 41 -5.85 15.02 -6.20
N THR A 42 -6.76 15.19 -5.22
CA THR A 42 -7.34 16.51 -4.91
C THR A 42 -6.34 17.51 -4.28
N ARG A 43 -5.15 17.08 -3.87
CA ARG A 43 -4.16 17.93 -3.20
C ARG A 43 -2.87 18.17 -3.96
N PHE A 44 -2.68 17.60 -5.16
CA PHE A 44 -1.36 17.56 -5.82
C PHE A 44 -1.38 17.96 -7.29
N SER A 45 -2.24 18.92 -7.67
CA SER A 45 -2.21 19.52 -9.01
C SER A 45 -1.12 20.61 -9.06
N SER A 46 0.12 20.20 -9.24
CA SER A 46 1.21 21.09 -9.64
C SER A 46 2.02 20.41 -10.75
N ASN A 47 2.57 21.20 -11.67
CA ASN A 47 3.40 20.73 -12.79
C ASN A 47 4.74 20.11 -12.36
N GLN A 48 4.99 19.95 -11.07
CA GLN A 48 6.15 19.26 -10.51
C GLN A 48 5.72 18.21 -9.48
N PRO A 49 6.42 17.06 -9.39
CA PRO A 49 6.14 16.05 -8.37
C PRO A 49 6.26 16.65 -6.97
N GLY A 50 5.20 16.53 -6.17
CA GLY A 50 5.24 17.01 -4.79
C GLY A 50 6.10 16.11 -3.90
N LYS A 51 6.63 16.65 -2.81
CA LYS A 51 7.44 15.90 -1.83
C LYS A 51 6.76 14.65 -1.31
N LEU A 52 5.42 14.64 -1.20
CA LEU A 52 4.67 13.46 -0.74
C LEU A 52 4.76 12.27 -1.71
N GLN A 53 4.67 12.53 -3.04
CA GLN A 53 4.81 11.47 -4.04
C GLN A 53 6.23 10.90 -4.05
N LEU A 54 7.24 11.77 -3.99
CA LEU A 54 8.65 11.36 -3.95
C LEU A 54 8.96 10.56 -2.69
N ASN A 55 8.48 11.00 -1.52
CA ASN A 55 8.68 10.28 -0.27
C ASN A 55 7.92 8.94 -0.25
N LEU A 56 6.70 8.87 -0.84
CA LEU A 56 5.99 7.61 -0.99
C LEU A 56 6.79 6.62 -1.85
N LEU A 57 7.37 7.09 -2.95
CA LEU A 57 8.20 6.27 -3.81
C LEU A 57 9.49 5.84 -3.09
N ALA A 58 10.11 6.73 -2.30
CA ALA A 58 11.28 6.42 -1.49
C ALA A 58 10.99 5.36 -0.42
N LEU A 59 9.85 5.47 0.30
CA LEU A 59 9.41 4.45 1.25
C LEU A 59 9.18 3.10 0.57
N SER A 60 8.57 3.09 -0.62
CA SER A 60 8.39 1.86 -1.42
C SER A 60 9.74 1.23 -1.79
N ALA A 61 10.69 2.04 -2.25
CA ALA A 61 12.04 1.57 -2.59
C ALA A 61 12.78 1.00 -1.36
N THR A 62 12.51 1.52 -0.16
CA THR A 62 13.07 1.02 1.09
C THR A 62 12.53 -0.37 1.44
N VAL A 63 11.24 -0.63 1.18
CA VAL A 63 10.62 -1.96 1.35
C VAL A 63 11.20 -2.93 0.33
N ILE A 64 11.17 -2.59 -0.96
CA ILE A 64 11.68 -3.43 -2.07
C ILE A 64 13.14 -3.87 -1.85
N LYS A 65 13.96 -3.00 -1.27
CA LYS A 65 15.39 -3.29 -1.02
C LYS A 65 15.66 -4.00 0.32
N ALA A 66 14.64 -4.28 1.11
CA ALA A 66 14.79 -4.76 2.48
C ALA A 66 15.47 -6.14 2.60
N ASP A 67 15.24 -7.04 1.64
CA ASP A 67 15.86 -8.36 1.57
C ASP A 67 17.07 -8.43 0.63
N GLY A 68 17.42 -7.32 -0.03
CA GLY A 68 18.51 -7.24 -1.01
C GLY A 68 18.15 -7.77 -2.40
N GLN A 69 16.92 -8.24 -2.61
CA GLN A 69 16.44 -8.74 -3.89
C GLN A 69 15.33 -7.85 -4.43
N VAL A 70 15.57 -7.21 -5.57
CA VAL A 70 14.56 -6.37 -6.23
C VAL A 70 13.76 -7.23 -7.22
N LYS A 71 12.49 -7.49 -6.88
CA LYS A 71 11.60 -8.32 -7.70
C LYS A 71 10.83 -7.48 -8.72
N THR A 72 10.68 -8.02 -9.92
CA THR A 72 9.95 -7.33 -11.01
C THR A 72 8.50 -7.05 -10.65
N GLN A 73 7.85 -7.95 -9.90
CA GLN A 73 6.45 -7.81 -9.47
C GLN A 73 6.25 -6.61 -8.57
N GLU A 74 7.16 -6.37 -7.62
CA GLU A 74 7.13 -5.22 -6.70
C GLU A 74 7.28 -3.91 -7.46
N LEU A 75 8.26 -3.83 -8.36
CA LEU A 75 8.47 -2.67 -9.21
C LEU A 75 7.23 -2.38 -10.09
N GLN A 76 6.63 -3.43 -10.66
CA GLN A 76 5.45 -3.29 -11.49
C GLN A 76 4.23 -2.85 -10.67
N PHE A 77 4.09 -3.36 -9.43
CA PHE A 77 3.02 -2.94 -8.52
C PHE A 77 3.12 -1.43 -8.21
N VAL A 78 4.31 -0.95 -7.84
CA VAL A 78 4.55 0.47 -7.58
C VAL A 78 4.26 1.30 -8.84
N ARG A 79 4.76 0.88 -10.01
CA ARG A 79 4.53 1.57 -11.27
C ARG A 79 3.03 1.69 -11.58
N ASN A 80 2.29 0.58 -11.49
CA ASN A 80 0.87 0.54 -11.76
C ASN A 80 0.08 1.43 -10.78
N PHE A 81 0.47 1.45 -9.50
CA PHE A 81 -0.14 2.33 -8.51
C PHE A 81 0.04 3.81 -8.88
N PHE A 82 1.24 4.23 -9.23
CA PHE A 82 1.50 5.63 -9.60
C PHE A 82 0.78 6.01 -10.89
N ILE A 83 0.78 5.16 -11.91
CA ILE A 83 0.04 5.40 -13.16
C ILE A 83 -1.47 5.49 -12.89
N ALA A 84 -2.02 4.60 -12.08
CA ALA A 84 -3.45 4.59 -11.76
C ALA A 84 -3.89 5.84 -10.97
N ASN A 85 -3.02 6.38 -10.10
CA ASN A 85 -3.36 7.53 -9.25
C ASN A 85 -3.02 8.88 -9.87
N TYR A 86 -1.99 8.97 -10.70
CA TYR A 86 -1.49 10.25 -11.22
C TYR A 86 -1.54 10.35 -12.75
N GLY A 87 -1.81 9.25 -13.46
CA GLY A 87 -1.71 9.15 -14.91
C GLY A 87 -0.28 8.87 -15.38
N SER A 88 -0.14 8.41 -16.62
CA SER A 88 1.16 7.95 -17.16
C SER A 88 2.21 9.05 -17.25
N GLU A 89 1.83 10.25 -17.67
CA GLU A 89 2.73 11.39 -17.85
C GLU A 89 3.30 11.85 -16.49
N GLN A 90 2.44 12.09 -15.52
CA GLN A 90 2.88 12.55 -14.20
C GLN A 90 3.63 11.46 -13.43
N ALA A 91 3.24 10.19 -13.57
CA ALA A 91 3.99 9.08 -13.01
C ALA A 91 5.42 9.01 -13.58
N ALA A 92 5.59 9.20 -14.90
CA ALA A 92 6.91 9.25 -15.52
C ALA A 92 7.79 10.38 -14.93
N MET A 93 7.25 11.58 -14.77
CA MET A 93 7.95 12.70 -14.13
C MET A 93 8.35 12.40 -12.67
N ILE A 94 7.47 11.74 -11.90
CA ILE A 94 7.78 11.33 -10.52
C ILE A 94 8.96 10.36 -10.50
N PHE A 95 8.97 9.35 -11.36
CA PHE A 95 10.06 8.38 -11.43
C PHE A 95 11.37 9.00 -11.89
N GLU A 96 11.33 9.90 -12.88
CA GLU A 96 12.51 10.62 -13.36
C GLU A 96 13.12 11.49 -12.25
N THR A 97 12.32 12.35 -11.62
CA THR A 97 12.74 13.20 -10.50
C THR A 97 13.30 12.38 -9.34
N PHE A 98 12.67 11.25 -9.02
CA PHE A 98 13.14 10.35 -7.98
C PHE A 98 14.51 9.75 -8.31
N ASN A 99 14.73 9.31 -9.56
CA ASN A 99 16.00 8.75 -9.99
C ASN A 99 17.14 9.78 -9.96
N GLU A 100 16.84 11.04 -10.17
CA GLU A 100 17.82 12.13 -10.02
C GLU A 100 18.16 12.39 -8.55
N GLN A 101 17.14 12.44 -7.67
CA GLN A 101 17.32 12.75 -6.26
C GLN A 101 18.01 11.62 -5.47
N ILE A 102 17.71 10.36 -5.78
CA ILE A 102 18.29 9.19 -5.08
C ILE A 102 19.81 9.11 -5.23
N LYS A 103 20.36 9.79 -6.25
CA LYS A 103 21.82 9.88 -6.46
C LYS A 103 22.50 10.87 -5.51
N ILE A 104 21.71 11.73 -4.88
CA ILE A 104 22.23 12.89 -4.15
C ILE A 104 22.10 12.71 -2.63
N GLU A 105 21.09 12.01 -2.12
CA GLU A 105 20.79 12.00 -0.69
C GLU A 105 20.23 10.66 -0.19
N VAL A 106 20.87 10.10 0.85
CA VAL A 106 20.34 8.97 1.60
C VAL A 106 19.44 9.51 2.71
N GLN A 107 18.14 9.47 2.49
CA GLN A 107 17.15 9.91 3.49
C GLN A 107 16.79 8.80 4.49
N SER A 108 16.65 9.16 5.75
CA SER A 108 16.18 8.23 6.79
C SER A 108 14.67 7.95 6.66
N ILE A 109 14.21 6.79 7.13
CA ILE A 109 12.78 6.46 7.18
C ILE A 109 12.01 7.54 7.95
N SER A 110 12.58 8.06 9.04
CA SER A 110 11.95 9.10 9.85
C SER A 110 11.74 10.39 9.08
N ASP A 111 12.73 10.82 8.27
CA ASP A 111 12.61 12.02 7.45
C ASP A 111 11.57 11.86 6.34
N LEU A 112 11.54 10.68 5.69
CA LEU A 112 10.55 10.36 4.68
C LEU A 112 9.13 10.32 5.24
N ALA A 113 8.94 9.76 6.43
CA ALA A 113 7.65 9.64 7.09
C ALA A 113 7.14 10.97 7.66
N MET A 114 8.04 11.85 8.12
CA MET A 114 7.70 13.10 8.78
C MET A 114 6.75 13.98 7.97
N ILE A 115 6.92 14.04 6.65
CA ILE A 115 6.05 14.85 5.79
C ILE A 115 4.59 14.34 5.79
N PHE A 116 4.40 13.01 5.89
CA PHE A 116 3.07 12.43 6.01
C PHE A 116 2.45 12.76 7.35
N VAL A 117 3.22 12.65 8.44
CA VAL A 117 2.74 12.99 9.80
C VAL A 117 2.31 14.45 9.88
N GLN A 118 3.08 15.37 9.27
CA GLN A 118 2.81 16.81 9.34
C GLN A 118 1.71 17.28 8.39
N ARG A 119 1.52 16.62 7.24
CA ARG A 119 0.69 17.14 6.14
C ARG A 119 -0.52 16.29 5.78
N THR A 120 -0.66 15.12 6.39
CA THR A 120 -1.77 14.23 6.06
C THR A 120 -2.52 13.78 7.32
N PRO A 121 -3.84 13.53 7.22
CA PRO A 121 -4.61 12.94 8.29
C PRO A 121 -4.19 11.49 8.53
N TYR A 122 -4.58 10.94 9.68
CA TYR A 122 -4.25 9.59 10.12
C TYR A 122 -4.68 8.52 9.10
N GLU A 123 -5.86 8.68 8.52
CA GLU A 123 -6.45 7.77 7.52
C GLU A 123 -5.57 7.67 6.26
N THR A 124 -4.95 8.78 5.83
CA THR A 124 -4.01 8.76 4.70
C THR A 124 -2.75 7.98 5.04
N ARG A 125 -2.26 8.07 6.29
CA ARG A 125 -1.10 7.29 6.74
C ARG A 125 -1.40 5.79 6.79
N LEU A 126 -2.63 5.40 7.15
CA LEU A 126 -3.10 4.01 7.04
C LEU A 126 -3.14 3.53 5.58
N GLN A 127 -3.54 4.40 4.65
CA GLN A 127 -3.51 4.08 3.21
C GLN A 127 -2.08 3.90 2.69
N VAL A 128 -1.12 4.73 3.17
CA VAL A 128 0.31 4.54 2.87
C VAL A 128 0.78 3.19 3.38
N LEU A 129 0.46 2.82 4.62
CA LEU A 129 0.82 1.53 5.18
C LEU A 129 0.24 0.37 4.38
N HIS A 130 -1.06 0.43 4.06
CA HIS A 130 -1.73 -0.59 3.23
C HIS A 130 -1.06 -0.73 1.85
N PHE A 131 -0.68 0.37 1.23
CA PHE A 131 0.05 0.36 -0.03
C PHE A 131 1.42 -0.33 0.11
N LEU A 132 2.18 -0.06 1.18
CA LEU A 132 3.49 -0.68 1.42
C LEU A 132 3.37 -2.19 1.68
N PHE A 133 2.33 -2.64 2.37
CA PHE A 133 2.01 -4.07 2.46
C PHE A 133 1.70 -4.68 1.08
N GLY A 134 0.98 -3.95 0.22
CA GLY A 134 0.73 -4.34 -1.17
C GLY A 134 2.02 -4.47 -1.99
N VAL A 135 3.01 -3.58 -1.76
CA VAL A 135 4.34 -3.66 -2.39
C VAL A 135 5.05 -4.94 -1.97
N GLY A 136 5.20 -5.18 -0.66
CA GLY A 136 5.88 -6.38 -0.16
C GLY A 136 5.15 -7.69 -0.52
N ASN A 137 3.82 -7.65 -0.72
CA ASN A 137 3.04 -8.83 -1.11
C ASN A 137 2.85 -8.98 -2.63
N ALA A 138 3.53 -8.20 -3.45
CA ALA A 138 3.30 -8.17 -4.89
C ALA A 138 3.65 -9.49 -5.59
N ASP A 139 4.53 -10.29 -5.04
CA ASP A 139 4.89 -11.64 -5.51
C ASP A 139 4.12 -12.78 -4.80
N GLY A 140 3.20 -12.42 -3.87
CA GLY A 140 2.36 -13.35 -3.09
C GLY A 140 2.92 -13.72 -1.72
N SER A 141 4.08 -13.16 -1.31
CA SER A 141 4.67 -13.42 0.01
C SER A 141 5.47 -12.20 0.51
N ILE A 142 5.37 -11.92 1.80
CA ILE A 142 6.16 -10.87 2.44
C ILE A 142 7.29 -11.52 3.22
N SER A 143 8.54 -11.19 2.90
CA SER A 143 9.70 -11.65 3.64
C SER A 143 9.76 -11.03 5.05
N LYS A 144 10.49 -11.67 5.98
CA LYS A 144 10.71 -11.13 7.33
C LYS A 144 11.40 -9.76 7.31
N SER A 145 12.30 -9.55 6.34
CA SER A 145 13.04 -8.28 6.18
C SER A 145 12.11 -7.16 5.73
N GLU A 146 11.24 -7.42 4.75
CA GLU A 146 10.23 -6.47 4.28
C GLU A 146 9.22 -6.14 5.39
N LEU A 147 8.70 -7.16 6.09
CA LEU A 147 7.77 -6.96 7.20
C LEU A 147 8.38 -6.08 8.30
N ASN A 148 9.63 -6.35 8.68
CA ASN A 148 10.35 -5.53 9.66
C ASN A 148 10.52 -4.09 9.16
N LYS A 149 10.79 -3.91 7.88
CA LYS A 149 10.92 -2.59 7.26
C LYS A 149 9.57 -1.84 7.24
N ILE A 150 8.49 -2.53 6.90
CA ILE A 150 7.13 -1.96 6.93
C ILE A 150 6.74 -1.55 8.36
N ASN A 151 7.10 -2.36 9.37
CA ASN A 151 6.87 -2.03 10.78
C ASN A 151 7.62 -0.76 11.19
N GLN A 152 8.92 -0.65 10.87
CA GLN A 152 9.70 0.57 11.12
C GLN A 152 9.08 1.82 10.47
N ILE A 153 8.53 1.68 9.26
CA ILE A 153 7.83 2.76 8.57
C ILE A 153 6.51 3.10 9.28
N ALA A 154 5.76 2.10 9.74
CA ALA A 154 4.51 2.31 10.48
C ALA A 154 4.74 3.08 11.77
N ASP A 155 5.79 2.74 12.53
CA ASP A 155 6.21 3.47 13.73
C ASP A 155 6.55 4.93 13.40
N ALA A 156 7.33 5.16 12.35
CA ALA A 156 7.69 6.50 11.90
C ALA A 156 6.49 7.33 11.40
N LEU A 157 5.47 6.67 10.83
CA LEU A 157 4.20 7.28 10.44
C LEU A 157 3.27 7.55 11.63
N GLY A 158 3.62 7.11 12.84
CA GLY A 158 2.80 7.22 14.05
C GLY A 158 1.51 6.39 13.95
N ILE A 159 1.60 5.19 13.39
CA ILE A 159 0.48 4.26 13.28
C ILE A 159 0.41 3.40 14.54
N ARG A 160 -0.80 3.20 15.07
CA ARG A 160 -1.03 2.39 16.27
C ARG A 160 -0.80 0.90 15.94
N SER A 161 -0.26 0.15 16.91
CA SER A 161 0.01 -1.29 16.75
C SER A 161 -1.24 -2.08 16.37
N SER A 162 -2.41 -1.75 16.95
CA SER A 162 -3.69 -2.40 16.61
C SER A 162 -4.09 -2.23 15.13
N ASP A 163 -3.81 -1.06 14.55
CA ASP A 163 -4.14 -0.78 13.16
C ASP A 163 -3.10 -1.43 12.23
N PHE A 164 -1.84 -1.46 12.66
CA PHE A 164 -0.79 -2.21 11.96
C PHE A 164 -1.14 -3.70 11.86
N GLU A 165 -1.47 -4.34 12.98
CA GLU A 165 -1.85 -5.76 13.04
C GLU A 165 -3.09 -6.04 12.18
N SER A 166 -4.08 -5.14 12.22
CA SER A 166 -5.30 -5.27 11.41
C SER A 166 -5.00 -5.22 9.91
N ILE A 167 -4.11 -4.33 9.46
CA ILE A 167 -3.70 -4.26 8.06
C ILE A 167 -2.82 -5.45 7.70
N GLN A 168 -1.87 -5.84 8.55
CA GLN A 168 -1.01 -7.01 8.35
C GLN A 168 -1.83 -8.28 8.13
N ALA A 169 -2.88 -8.51 8.93
CA ALA A 169 -3.74 -9.68 8.81
C ALA A 169 -4.49 -9.77 7.46
N MET A 170 -4.61 -8.67 6.71
CA MET A 170 -5.20 -8.69 5.37
C MET A 170 -4.25 -9.30 4.32
N PHE A 171 -2.94 -9.24 4.55
CA PHE A 171 -1.92 -9.70 3.61
C PHE A 171 -1.26 -11.00 4.02
N ILE A 172 -1.06 -11.20 5.31
CA ILE A 172 -0.43 -12.40 5.85
C ILE A 172 -1.53 -13.30 6.40
N LYS A 173 -1.82 -14.38 5.67
CA LYS A 173 -2.71 -15.44 6.16
C LYS A 173 -1.95 -16.20 7.25
N ASP A 174 -2.26 -15.92 8.49
CA ASP A 174 -1.81 -16.77 9.60
C ASP A 174 -2.59 -18.09 9.56
N THR A 175 -1.97 -19.11 8.99
CA THR A 175 -2.53 -20.46 8.95
C THR A 175 -2.74 -21.02 10.36
N GLU A 176 -1.94 -20.62 11.35
CA GLU A 176 -2.12 -21.06 12.74
C GLU A 176 -3.41 -20.49 13.35
N SER A 177 -3.79 -19.24 13.02
CA SER A 177 -5.05 -18.66 13.51
C SER A 177 -6.28 -19.38 12.94
N SER A 178 -6.18 -19.86 11.69
CA SER A 178 -7.26 -20.64 11.05
C SER A 178 -7.46 -21.99 11.76
N TYR A 179 -6.41 -22.67 12.17
CA TYR A 179 -6.48 -23.92 12.95
C TYR A 179 -7.03 -23.68 14.36
N LYS A 180 -6.65 -22.57 15.02
CA LYS A 180 -7.21 -22.20 16.33
C LYS A 180 -8.69 -21.87 16.28
N VAL A 181 -9.15 -21.17 15.23
CA VAL A 181 -10.59 -20.86 15.05
C VAL A 181 -11.42 -22.12 14.81
N LEU A 182 -10.83 -23.14 14.16
CA LEU A 182 -11.48 -24.43 13.90
C LEU A 182 -11.30 -25.42 15.05
N GLU A 183 -10.58 -25.06 16.12
CA GLU A 183 -10.25 -25.92 17.27
C GLU A 183 -9.60 -27.26 16.87
N ILE A 184 -8.84 -27.26 15.74
CA ILE A 184 -8.11 -28.43 15.24
C ILE A 184 -6.61 -28.22 15.32
N LEU A 185 -5.87 -29.31 15.52
CA LEU A 185 -4.41 -29.26 15.47
C LEU A 185 -3.91 -29.18 14.02
N PRO A 186 -2.76 -28.49 13.76
CA PRO A 186 -2.17 -28.42 12.42
C PRO A 186 -1.80 -29.81 11.83
N SER A 187 -1.71 -30.83 12.69
CA SER A 187 -1.40 -32.21 12.32
C SER A 187 -2.65 -33.10 12.11
N ALA A 188 -3.86 -32.54 12.22
CA ALA A 188 -5.09 -33.31 12.01
C ALA A 188 -5.18 -33.74 10.54
N SER A 189 -5.11 -35.04 10.25
CA SER A 189 -5.39 -35.59 8.93
C SER A 189 -6.90 -35.71 8.71
N ALA A 190 -7.34 -35.48 7.47
CA ALA A 190 -8.70 -35.83 7.06
C ALA A 190 -8.80 -37.36 6.97
N GLU A 191 -9.54 -37.99 7.90
CA GLU A 191 -10.04 -39.35 7.75
C GLU A 191 -11.36 -39.32 6.97
#